data_2a1f38c5946f520044c1f0f58b2cc796
#
_entry.id   2a1f38c5946f520044c1f0f58b2cc796
#
_cell.length_a   1.000
_cell.length_b   1.000
_cell.length_c   1.000
_cell.angle_alpha   90.00
_cell.angle_beta   90.00
_cell.angle_gamma   90.00
#
_symmetry.space_group_name_H-M   'P 1'
#
loop_
_entity.id
_entity.type
_entity.pdbx_description
1 polymer ?
#
loop_
_entity_poly.entity_id
_entity_poly.type
_entity_poly.pdbx_seq_one_letter_code
_entity_poly.pdbx_strand_id
1 'polypeptide(L)'
;DYDGPALLANVSVSRMRTAESRMVERARISMAMDRQGGINRLEMDAIAGKGPITFRYMPDKPTMKMVLKIQAQDAGAALQAFGVYESVRGGQLSIKGESKAGGDQKIIRGKAELTNFRVVNAPVLARLVNALSLPGIVSLLSSNGIDFSRLESSFVWEKRKAVDMIHIDDGRTSGASMGLTFEGALDRMADTINVTGTIVPVSMVNSLIGNLPIVGDILTAGSGDAVFAATYSVKGSAKNPTTMVNPLAVLAPGFLRQIFFE
;
A
#
# COMPACT_ATOMS: atom_id res chain seq x y z
N ASP A 1 -11.93 12.94 26.54
CA ASP A 1 -10.69 13.73 26.66
C ASP A 1 -9.91 13.19 27.89
N TYR A 2 -8.65 12.86 27.71
CA TYR A 2 -7.79 12.41 28.81
C TYR A 2 -7.39 13.63 29.65
N ASP A 3 -7.64 13.57 30.95
CA ASP A 3 -7.24 14.59 31.93
C ASP A 3 -6.54 13.91 33.10
N GLY A 4 -5.43 13.26 32.79
CA GLY A 4 -4.64 12.46 33.72
C GLY A 4 -3.18 12.90 33.81
N PRO A 5 -2.39 12.26 34.68
CA PRO A 5 -0.95 12.50 34.73
C PRO A 5 -0.27 12.10 33.42
N ALA A 6 0.90 12.70 33.13
CA ALA A 6 1.75 12.18 32.06
C ALA A 6 2.09 10.70 32.35
N LEU A 7 2.00 9.86 31.32
CA LEU A 7 2.17 8.42 31.43
C LEU A 7 3.43 7.95 30.69
N LEU A 8 4.23 7.14 31.37
CA LEU A 8 5.27 6.33 30.73
C LEU A 8 4.95 4.86 30.99
N ALA A 9 4.72 4.11 29.90
CA ALA A 9 4.42 2.69 29.96
C ALA A 9 5.45 1.88 29.19
N ASN A 10 5.94 0.80 29.82
CA ASN A 10 6.77 -0.21 29.15
C ASN A 10 6.12 -1.57 29.36
N VAL A 11 5.80 -2.23 28.25
CA VAL A 11 5.09 -3.50 28.24
C VAL A 11 5.92 -4.51 27.47
N SER A 12 6.09 -5.71 28.05
CA SER A 12 6.73 -6.84 27.38
C SER A 12 5.83 -8.05 27.50
N VAL A 13 5.47 -8.64 26.38
CA VAL A 13 4.58 -9.81 26.33
C VAL A 13 5.10 -10.86 25.34
N SER A 14 4.97 -12.13 25.71
CA SER A 14 5.41 -13.24 24.84
C SER A 14 4.55 -13.34 23.60
N ARG A 15 3.25 -13.12 23.73
CA ARG A 15 2.25 -13.12 22.65
C ARG A 15 1.23 -12.01 22.87
N MET A 16 0.96 -11.23 21.85
CA MET A 16 -0.03 -10.15 21.86
C MET A 16 -1.03 -10.38 20.73
N ARG A 17 -2.32 -10.41 21.08
CA ARG A 17 -3.38 -10.41 20.07
C ARG A 17 -3.54 -9.00 19.51
N THR A 18 -3.54 -8.88 18.20
CA THR A 18 -3.60 -7.59 17.50
C THR A 18 -4.95 -7.34 16.84
N ALA A 19 -5.41 -8.23 15.95
CA ALA A 19 -6.71 -8.14 15.30
C ALA A 19 -7.29 -9.53 15.06
N GLU A 20 -8.60 -9.70 15.18
CA GLU A 20 -9.39 -10.89 14.80
C GLU A 20 -8.68 -12.26 15.00
N SER A 21 -8.15 -12.52 16.18
CA SER A 21 -7.39 -13.75 16.52
C SER A 21 -5.96 -13.80 15.96
N ARG A 22 -5.42 -12.73 15.42
CA ARG A 22 -4.05 -12.66 14.93
C ARG A 22 -3.11 -12.24 16.04
N MET A 23 -1.87 -12.65 15.92
CA MET A 23 -0.90 -12.51 17.00
C MET A 23 0.45 -12.04 16.48
N VAL A 24 1.11 -11.23 17.28
CA VAL A 24 2.55 -10.98 17.21
C VAL A 24 3.22 -11.58 18.43
N GLU A 25 4.46 -11.98 18.28
CA GLU A 25 5.23 -12.60 19.34
C GLU A 25 6.32 -11.67 19.86
N ARG A 26 6.74 -11.89 21.11
CA ARG A 26 7.83 -11.15 21.76
C ARG A 26 7.70 -9.63 21.63
N ALA A 27 6.48 -9.12 21.83
CA ALA A 27 6.21 -7.70 21.72
C ALA A 27 6.78 -6.94 22.91
N ARG A 28 7.56 -5.90 22.63
CA ARG A 28 8.03 -4.90 23.57
C ARG A 28 7.51 -3.53 23.10
N ILE A 29 6.75 -2.88 23.95
CA ILE A 29 6.12 -1.59 23.66
C ILE A 29 6.56 -0.59 24.72
N SER A 30 7.04 0.58 24.26
CA SER A 30 7.34 1.73 25.12
C SER A 30 6.52 2.91 24.62
N MET A 31 5.77 3.53 25.51
CA MET A 31 4.89 4.66 25.20
C MET A 31 5.09 5.78 26.23
N ALA A 32 5.17 7.01 25.74
CA ALA A 32 5.08 8.21 26.55
C ALA A 32 3.92 9.10 26.05
N MET A 33 3.08 9.53 26.99
CA MET A 33 1.90 10.35 26.74
C MET A 33 1.93 11.57 27.66
N ASP A 34 1.56 12.74 27.14
CA ASP A 34 1.45 13.97 27.92
C ASP A 34 0.15 14.03 28.74
N ARG A 35 -0.02 15.11 29.51
CA ARG A 35 -1.21 15.33 30.33
C ARG A 35 -2.48 15.56 29.53
N GLN A 36 -2.38 15.96 28.27
CA GLN A 36 -3.48 16.15 27.34
C GLN A 36 -3.83 14.88 26.56
N GLY A 37 -3.20 13.73 26.86
CA GLY A 37 -3.40 12.48 26.14
C GLY A 37 -2.66 12.39 24.80
N GLY A 38 -1.79 13.35 24.50
CA GLY A 38 -0.95 13.35 23.31
C GLY A 38 0.16 12.29 23.41
N ILE A 39 0.25 11.41 22.41
CA ILE A 39 1.35 10.45 22.35
C ILE A 39 2.59 11.17 21.83
N ASN A 40 3.59 11.31 22.70
CA ASN A 40 4.87 11.95 22.40
C ASN A 40 5.94 10.94 21.97
N ARG A 41 5.76 9.67 22.29
CA ARG A 41 6.64 8.58 21.87
C ARG A 41 5.86 7.27 21.88
N LEU A 42 6.01 6.50 20.83
CA LEU A 42 5.51 5.14 20.76
C LEU A 42 6.52 4.29 19.99
N GLU A 43 7.05 3.29 20.66
CA GLU A 43 7.95 2.32 20.07
C GLU A 43 7.40 0.92 20.28
N MET A 44 7.52 0.09 19.28
CA MET A 44 7.20 -1.33 19.37
C MET A 44 8.23 -2.14 18.60
N ASP A 45 8.73 -3.20 19.23
CA ASP A 45 9.46 -4.28 18.59
C ASP A 45 8.69 -5.57 18.81
N ALA A 46 8.45 -6.33 17.76
CA ALA A 46 7.74 -7.61 17.83
C ALA A 46 8.19 -8.53 16.69
N ILE A 47 7.68 -9.75 16.67
CA ILE A 47 7.83 -10.69 15.56
C ILE A 47 6.45 -10.92 14.96
N ALA A 48 6.35 -10.73 13.64
CA ALA A 48 5.20 -11.09 12.83
C ALA A 48 5.64 -12.12 11.77
N GLY A 49 5.02 -13.31 11.79
CA GLY A 49 5.43 -14.40 10.92
C GLY A 49 6.88 -14.82 11.15
N LYS A 50 7.71 -14.71 10.11
CA LYS A 50 9.12 -15.15 10.17
C LYS A 50 10.11 -14.02 10.46
N GLY A 51 9.64 -12.79 10.63
CA GLY A 51 10.54 -11.64 10.72
C GLY A 51 10.17 -10.60 11.77
N PRO A 52 11.15 -9.78 12.17
CA PRO A 52 10.91 -8.66 13.06
C PRO A 52 10.03 -7.60 12.39
N ILE A 53 9.20 -6.98 13.22
CA ILE A 53 8.52 -5.73 12.92
C ILE A 53 8.92 -4.68 13.95
N THR A 54 9.21 -3.48 13.48
CA THR A 54 9.51 -2.31 14.31
C THR A 54 8.56 -1.18 13.97
N PHE A 55 8.07 -0.52 14.99
CA PHE A 55 7.29 0.70 14.90
C PHE A 55 7.96 1.76 15.77
N ARG A 56 8.16 2.96 15.23
CA ARG A 56 8.74 4.10 15.94
C ARG A 56 7.94 5.34 15.57
N TYR A 57 7.40 6.01 16.57
CA TYR A 57 6.79 7.33 16.46
C TYR A 57 7.36 8.19 17.58
N MET A 58 8.26 9.09 17.24
CA MET A 58 9.01 9.87 18.21
C MET A 58 9.46 11.21 17.62
N PRO A 59 9.78 12.22 18.49
CA PRO A 59 10.35 13.47 18.02
C PRO A 59 11.76 13.25 17.48
N ASP A 60 12.05 13.86 16.35
CA ASP A 60 13.38 14.02 15.80
C ASP A 60 14.03 15.27 16.42
N LYS A 61 15.06 15.07 17.23
CA LYS A 61 15.66 16.14 18.03
C LYS A 61 16.13 17.37 17.24
N PRO A 62 16.75 17.24 16.03
CA PRO A 62 17.15 18.41 15.26
C PRO A 62 15.98 19.22 14.73
N THR A 63 14.90 18.59 14.28
CA THR A 63 13.80 19.25 13.55
C THR A 63 12.58 19.49 14.44
N MET A 64 12.51 18.90 15.62
CA MET A 64 11.34 18.89 16.51
C MET A 64 10.05 18.37 15.83
N LYS A 65 10.18 17.69 14.69
CA LYS A 65 9.07 17.00 14.04
C LYS A 65 8.87 15.63 14.68
N MET A 66 7.63 15.15 14.65
CA MET A 66 7.36 13.74 14.96
C MET A 66 7.66 12.90 13.74
N VAL A 67 8.46 11.86 13.90
CA VAL A 67 8.85 10.94 12.83
C VAL A 67 8.21 9.59 13.06
N LEU A 68 7.52 9.10 12.02
CA LEU A 68 6.99 7.75 11.93
C LEU A 68 7.95 6.88 11.13
N LYS A 69 8.35 5.73 11.68
CA LYS A 69 9.08 4.68 10.95
C LYS A 69 8.45 3.33 11.26
N ILE A 70 8.06 2.59 10.23
CA ILE A 70 7.58 1.21 10.36
C ILE A 70 8.43 0.36 9.42
N GLN A 71 8.97 -0.73 9.92
CA GLN A 71 9.73 -1.68 9.13
C GLN A 71 9.29 -3.11 9.48
N ALA A 72 9.12 -3.96 8.47
CA ALA A 72 8.84 -5.38 8.65
C ALA A 72 9.63 -6.20 7.64
N GLN A 73 10.27 -7.28 8.10
CA GLN A 73 10.98 -8.22 7.22
C GLN A 73 10.06 -9.26 6.59
N ASP A 74 8.87 -9.49 7.17
CA ASP A 74 7.78 -10.25 6.59
C ASP A 74 6.55 -9.33 6.54
N ALA A 75 6.47 -8.57 5.45
CA ALA A 75 5.41 -7.59 5.25
C ALA A 75 4.03 -8.23 5.23
N GLY A 76 3.88 -9.38 4.57
CA GLY A 76 2.61 -10.10 4.51
C GLY A 76 2.11 -10.48 5.90
N ALA A 77 2.97 -11.07 6.73
CA ALA A 77 2.62 -11.42 8.10
C ALA A 77 2.32 -10.18 8.96
N ALA A 78 3.09 -9.08 8.79
CA ALA A 78 2.85 -7.85 9.51
C ALA A 78 1.50 -7.21 9.12
N LEU A 79 1.20 -7.07 7.83
CA LEU A 79 -0.07 -6.52 7.34
C LEU A 79 -1.27 -7.35 7.82
N GLN A 80 -1.14 -8.68 7.81
CA GLN A 80 -2.16 -9.58 8.34
C GLN A 80 -2.31 -9.45 9.85
N ALA A 81 -1.20 -9.46 10.60
CA ALA A 81 -1.22 -9.37 12.06
C ALA A 81 -1.95 -8.10 12.53
N PHE A 82 -1.81 -6.99 11.84
CA PHE A 82 -2.49 -5.73 12.18
C PHE A 82 -3.81 -5.50 11.44
N GLY A 83 -4.31 -6.49 10.71
CA GLY A 83 -5.60 -6.40 10.00
C GLY A 83 -5.64 -5.35 8.89
N VAL A 84 -4.47 -5.01 8.32
CA VAL A 84 -4.36 -3.99 7.26
C VAL A 84 -4.71 -4.57 5.90
N TYR A 85 -4.10 -5.71 5.52
CA TYR A 85 -4.37 -6.36 4.26
C TYR A 85 -3.97 -7.85 4.29
N GLU A 86 -4.88 -8.70 3.79
CA GLU A 86 -4.74 -10.15 3.95
C GLU A 86 -4.10 -10.85 2.75
N SER A 87 -4.10 -10.21 1.61
CA SER A 87 -3.72 -10.86 0.35
C SER A 87 -2.21 -10.77 0.05
N VAL A 88 -1.41 -10.12 0.87
CA VAL A 88 0.05 -10.05 0.71
C VAL A 88 0.72 -11.26 1.40
N ARG A 89 1.75 -11.81 0.77
CA ARG A 89 2.63 -12.84 1.31
C ARG A 89 4.09 -12.42 1.15
N GLY A 90 4.87 -12.62 2.22
CA GLY A 90 6.29 -12.26 2.23
C GLY A 90 6.54 -10.77 2.05
N GLY A 91 7.68 -10.45 1.49
CA GLY A 91 8.10 -9.07 1.19
C GLY A 91 8.67 -8.33 2.38
N GLN A 92 9.22 -7.14 2.08
CA GLN A 92 9.77 -6.22 3.08
C GLN A 92 9.02 -4.91 3.02
N LEU A 93 8.56 -4.41 4.17
CA LEU A 93 7.82 -3.15 4.29
C LEU A 93 8.69 -2.08 4.94
N SER A 94 8.68 -0.89 4.35
CA SER A 94 9.26 0.32 4.93
C SER A 94 8.28 1.48 4.77
N ILE A 95 7.84 2.07 5.89
CA ILE A 95 7.03 3.29 5.90
C ILE A 95 7.80 4.35 6.67
N LYS A 96 7.94 5.53 6.10
CA LYS A 96 8.55 6.70 6.72
C LYS A 96 7.63 7.88 6.56
N GLY A 97 7.40 8.62 7.64
CA GLY A 97 6.55 9.81 7.61
C GLY A 97 6.96 10.82 8.65
N GLU A 98 6.52 12.06 8.48
CA GLU A 98 6.77 13.17 9.37
C GLU A 98 5.49 13.94 9.64
N SER A 99 5.34 14.43 10.85
CA SER A 99 4.29 15.38 11.22
C SER A 99 4.86 16.49 12.08
N LYS A 100 4.16 17.63 12.14
CA LYS A 100 4.50 18.67 13.13
C LYS A 100 4.25 18.15 14.53
N ALA A 101 5.10 18.53 15.49
CA ALA A 101 4.87 18.25 16.90
C ALA A 101 3.76 19.16 17.44
N GLY A 102 2.85 18.59 18.24
CA GLY A 102 1.77 19.32 18.91
C GLY A 102 0.54 19.63 18.04
N GLY A 103 -0.58 19.90 18.71
CA GLY A 103 -1.88 20.27 18.10
C GLY A 103 -2.86 19.10 17.95
N ASP A 104 -4.15 19.43 17.90
CA ASP A 104 -5.28 18.49 17.79
C ASP A 104 -5.35 17.79 16.42
N GLN A 105 -4.54 18.22 15.47
CA GLN A 105 -4.48 17.70 14.12
C GLN A 105 -3.17 16.95 13.90
N LYS A 106 -3.27 15.64 13.72
CA LYS A 106 -2.13 14.82 13.30
C LYS A 106 -2.19 14.65 11.78
N ILE A 107 -1.30 15.35 11.07
CA ILE A 107 -1.10 15.18 9.63
C ILE A 107 0.29 14.59 9.45
N ILE A 108 0.35 13.33 9.04
CA ILE A 108 1.60 12.63 8.72
C ILE A 108 1.73 12.58 7.20
N ARG A 109 2.82 13.12 6.69
CA ARG A 109 3.19 12.99 5.28
C ARG A 109 4.36 12.05 5.17
N GLY A 110 4.29 11.12 4.22
CA GLY A 110 5.32 10.11 4.14
C GLY A 110 5.32 9.31 2.84
N LYS A 111 6.18 8.29 2.85
CA LYS A 111 6.31 7.32 1.78
C LYS A 111 6.20 5.91 2.34
N ALA A 112 5.56 5.05 1.57
CA ALA A 112 5.48 3.62 1.82
C ALA A 112 6.16 2.86 0.68
N GLU A 113 6.95 1.86 1.02
CA GLU A 113 7.63 0.97 0.10
C GLU A 113 7.41 -0.47 0.54
N LEU A 114 7.08 -1.33 -0.41
CA LEU A 114 6.94 -2.77 -0.22
C LEU A 114 7.70 -3.48 -1.34
N THR A 115 8.64 -4.38 -1.00
CA THR A 115 9.47 -5.05 -1.99
C THR A 115 9.36 -6.57 -1.89
N ASN A 116 9.54 -7.25 -3.04
CA ASN A 116 9.62 -8.72 -3.15
C ASN A 116 8.44 -9.45 -2.49
N PHE A 117 7.23 -9.05 -2.84
CA PHE A 117 6.01 -9.60 -2.27
C PHE A 117 5.16 -10.32 -3.31
N ARG A 118 4.28 -11.18 -2.83
CA ARG A 118 3.30 -11.89 -3.63
C ARG A 118 1.88 -11.50 -3.21
N VAL A 119 1.01 -11.30 -4.19
CA VAL A 119 -0.41 -11.07 -3.97
C VAL A 119 -1.20 -12.32 -4.32
N VAL A 120 -1.98 -12.83 -3.34
CA VAL A 120 -2.79 -14.03 -3.47
C VAL A 120 -4.23 -13.72 -3.07
N ASN A 121 -5.21 -14.37 -3.68
CA ASN A 121 -6.63 -14.26 -3.30
C ASN A 121 -7.09 -12.80 -3.14
N ALA A 122 -6.73 -11.92 -4.08
CA ALA A 122 -7.09 -10.50 -4.06
C ALA A 122 -8.33 -10.24 -4.94
N PRO A 123 -9.55 -10.16 -4.38
CA PRO A 123 -10.78 -10.08 -5.16
C PRO A 123 -10.85 -8.85 -6.08
N VAL A 124 -10.34 -7.71 -5.62
CA VAL A 124 -10.30 -6.48 -6.42
C VAL A 124 -9.40 -6.66 -7.64
N LEU A 125 -8.18 -7.17 -7.43
CA LEU A 125 -7.25 -7.43 -8.53
C LEU A 125 -7.79 -8.50 -9.49
N ALA A 126 -8.44 -9.54 -8.98
CA ALA A 126 -9.09 -10.55 -9.80
C ALA A 126 -10.18 -9.96 -10.70
N ARG A 127 -11.00 -9.05 -10.18
CA ARG A 127 -12.02 -8.33 -10.98
C ARG A 127 -11.39 -7.46 -12.06
N LEU A 128 -10.31 -6.74 -11.74
CA LEU A 128 -9.58 -5.91 -12.72
C LEU A 128 -9.04 -6.77 -13.88
N VAL A 129 -8.35 -7.85 -13.54
CA VAL A 129 -7.72 -8.75 -14.53
C VAL A 129 -8.77 -9.49 -15.36
N ASN A 130 -9.87 -9.90 -14.74
CA ASN A 130 -10.97 -10.57 -15.45
C ASN A 130 -11.68 -9.63 -16.45
N ALA A 131 -11.90 -8.37 -16.07
CA ALA A 131 -12.47 -7.36 -16.95
C ALA A 131 -11.61 -7.08 -18.19
N LEU A 132 -10.30 -7.36 -18.12
CA LEU A 132 -9.36 -7.27 -19.23
C LEU A 132 -9.29 -8.57 -20.07
N SER A 133 -10.11 -9.56 -19.74
CA SER A 133 -10.09 -10.87 -20.40
C SER A 133 -8.71 -11.55 -20.39
N LEU A 134 -8.04 -11.51 -19.23
CA LEU A 134 -6.71 -12.10 -19.00
C LEU A 134 -6.79 -13.39 -18.16
N PRO A 135 -7.36 -14.50 -18.70
CA PRO A 135 -7.63 -15.70 -17.90
C PRO A 135 -6.37 -16.35 -17.31
N GLY A 136 -5.23 -16.22 -17.98
CA GLY A 136 -3.96 -16.72 -17.48
C GLY A 136 -3.52 -16.03 -16.18
N ILE A 137 -3.71 -14.72 -16.08
CA ILE A 137 -3.37 -13.96 -14.85
C ILE A 137 -4.39 -14.24 -13.75
N VAL A 138 -5.68 -14.41 -14.08
CA VAL A 138 -6.71 -14.82 -13.10
C VAL A 138 -6.36 -16.19 -12.50
N SER A 139 -5.94 -17.14 -13.33
CA SER A 139 -5.51 -18.47 -12.89
C SER A 139 -4.29 -18.40 -11.95
N LEU A 140 -3.29 -17.59 -12.27
CA LEU A 140 -2.12 -17.35 -11.41
C LEU A 140 -2.55 -16.78 -10.07
N LEU A 141 -3.41 -15.77 -10.06
CA LEU A 141 -3.87 -15.12 -8.82
C LEU A 141 -4.61 -16.08 -7.90
N SER A 142 -5.38 -17.02 -8.47
CA SER A 142 -6.15 -18.02 -7.73
C SER A 142 -5.31 -19.21 -7.24
N SER A 143 -4.20 -19.53 -7.91
CA SER A 143 -3.35 -20.68 -7.59
C SER A 143 -2.11 -20.27 -6.80
N ASN A 144 -1.16 -19.64 -7.48
CA ASN A 144 0.18 -19.35 -6.95
C ASN A 144 0.36 -17.89 -6.49
N GLY A 145 -0.57 -17.01 -6.89
CA GLY A 145 -0.45 -15.57 -6.70
C GLY A 145 0.37 -14.89 -7.80
N ILE A 146 0.43 -13.58 -7.70
CA ILE A 146 1.20 -12.71 -8.61
C ILE A 146 2.34 -12.10 -7.83
N ASP A 147 3.56 -12.24 -8.35
CA ASP A 147 4.76 -11.65 -7.77
C ASP A 147 4.92 -10.20 -8.23
N PHE A 148 5.23 -9.35 -7.26
CA PHE A 148 5.60 -7.96 -7.46
C PHE A 148 6.99 -7.70 -6.88
N SER A 149 7.81 -7.00 -7.66
CA SER A 149 9.16 -6.62 -7.24
C SER A 149 9.12 -5.45 -6.27
N ARG A 150 8.27 -4.46 -6.55
CA ARG A 150 8.21 -3.22 -5.78
C ARG A 150 6.84 -2.57 -5.84
N LEU A 151 6.43 -1.97 -4.73
CA LEU A 151 5.35 -1.01 -4.60
C LEU A 151 5.89 0.21 -3.87
N GLU A 152 5.57 1.39 -4.39
CA GLU A 152 5.89 2.68 -3.78
C GLU A 152 4.67 3.58 -3.83
N SER A 153 4.50 4.40 -2.79
CA SER A 153 3.53 5.48 -2.79
C SER A 153 3.93 6.59 -1.83
N SER A 154 3.54 7.81 -2.14
CA SER A 154 3.46 8.91 -1.19
C SER A 154 2.09 8.89 -0.53
N PHE A 155 2.01 9.32 0.73
CA PHE A 155 0.75 9.41 1.43
C PHE A 155 0.67 10.63 2.34
N VAL A 156 -0.57 11.07 2.57
CA VAL A 156 -0.93 12.04 3.60
C VAL A 156 -1.99 11.41 4.48
N TRP A 157 -1.64 11.11 5.72
CA TRP A 157 -2.58 10.62 6.72
C TRP A 157 -3.03 11.76 7.61
N GLU A 158 -4.30 12.09 7.54
CA GLU A 158 -4.94 13.12 8.36
C GLU A 158 -5.81 12.45 9.42
N LYS A 159 -5.47 12.69 10.68
CA LYS A 159 -6.24 12.20 11.82
C LYS A 159 -6.66 13.36 12.71
N ARG A 160 -7.98 13.53 12.88
CA ARG A 160 -8.65 14.48 13.77
C ARG A 160 -9.79 13.77 14.49
N LYS A 161 -10.49 14.45 15.40
CA LYS A 161 -11.61 13.87 16.17
C LYS A 161 -12.70 13.22 15.30
N ALA A 162 -12.98 13.77 14.11
CA ALA A 162 -14.01 13.30 13.17
C ALA A 162 -13.45 12.99 11.76
N VAL A 163 -12.15 12.81 11.62
CA VAL A 163 -11.50 12.52 10.33
C VAL A 163 -10.38 11.51 10.58
N ASP A 164 -10.39 10.40 9.85
CA ASP A 164 -9.26 9.46 9.77
C ASP A 164 -9.10 9.06 8.30
N MET A 165 -8.43 9.93 7.53
CA MET A 165 -8.32 9.86 6.08
C MET A 165 -6.88 9.64 5.66
N ILE A 166 -6.66 8.69 4.76
CA ILE A 166 -5.37 8.48 4.10
C ILE A 166 -5.55 8.82 2.63
N HIS A 167 -4.83 9.84 2.17
CA HIS A 167 -4.66 10.15 0.76
C HIS A 167 -3.41 9.46 0.25
N ILE A 168 -3.50 8.87 -0.92
CA ILE A 168 -2.43 8.14 -1.59
C ILE A 168 -2.16 8.88 -2.90
N ASP A 169 -0.91 9.28 -3.08
CA ASP A 169 -0.43 9.96 -4.26
C ASP A 169 0.71 9.15 -4.89
N ASP A 170 0.83 9.20 -6.22
CA ASP A 170 1.93 8.58 -6.98
C ASP A 170 2.16 7.10 -6.65
N GLY A 171 1.08 6.37 -6.34
CA GLY A 171 1.18 4.95 -6.06
C GLY A 171 1.52 4.17 -7.32
N ARG A 172 2.54 3.30 -7.23
CA ARG A 172 2.92 2.41 -8.33
C ARG A 172 3.39 1.07 -7.81
N THR A 173 3.15 0.03 -8.57
CA THR A 173 3.72 -1.29 -8.33
C THR A 173 4.05 -1.96 -9.63
N SER A 174 5.16 -2.72 -9.65
CA SER A 174 5.63 -3.46 -10.81
C SER A 174 5.97 -4.89 -10.46
N GLY A 175 5.70 -5.80 -11.40
CA GLY A 175 6.02 -7.22 -11.31
C GLY A 175 6.18 -7.83 -12.70
N ALA A 176 6.57 -9.11 -12.74
CA ALA A 176 6.81 -9.82 -13.99
C ALA A 176 5.55 -9.99 -14.86
N SER A 177 4.35 -9.97 -14.27
CA SER A 177 3.09 -10.19 -15.00
C SER A 177 2.35 -8.89 -15.31
N MET A 178 2.50 -7.85 -14.49
CA MET A 178 1.80 -6.57 -14.64
C MET A 178 2.43 -5.45 -13.84
N GLY A 179 2.10 -4.22 -14.23
CA GLY A 179 2.30 -3.02 -13.44
C GLY A 179 0.99 -2.30 -13.18
N LEU A 180 0.90 -1.58 -12.07
CA LEU A 180 -0.26 -0.75 -11.73
C LEU A 180 0.21 0.60 -11.21
N THR A 181 -0.58 1.64 -11.51
CA THR A 181 -0.57 2.89 -10.75
C THR A 181 -1.83 2.99 -9.92
N PHE A 182 -1.80 3.77 -8.87
CA PHE A 182 -2.97 4.03 -8.04
C PHE A 182 -2.82 5.37 -7.30
N GLU A 183 -3.93 6.09 -7.23
CA GLU A 183 -4.06 7.32 -6.46
C GLU A 183 -5.47 7.41 -5.88
N GLY A 184 -5.67 8.11 -4.78
CA GLY A 184 -6.98 8.25 -4.19
C GLY A 184 -7.00 8.39 -2.69
N ALA A 185 -8.08 7.94 -2.06
CA ALA A 185 -8.27 8.10 -0.63
C ALA A 185 -8.95 6.89 0.02
N LEU A 186 -8.59 6.65 1.27
CA LEU A 186 -9.21 5.70 2.18
C LEU A 186 -9.73 6.47 3.40
N ASP A 187 -11.04 6.47 3.60
CA ASP A 187 -11.69 6.95 4.83
C ASP A 187 -11.83 5.77 5.81
N ARG A 188 -11.05 5.82 6.88
CA ARG A 188 -11.02 4.75 7.88
C ARG A 188 -12.17 4.82 8.87
N MET A 189 -12.83 5.98 9.00
CA MET A 189 -14.02 6.12 9.85
C MET A 189 -15.28 5.63 9.12
N ALA A 190 -15.43 6.00 7.85
CA ALA A 190 -16.55 5.56 7.03
C ALA A 190 -16.34 4.16 6.43
N ASP A 191 -15.16 3.57 6.57
CA ASP A 191 -14.74 2.29 5.94
C ASP A 191 -14.96 2.33 4.42
N THR A 192 -14.58 3.44 3.77
CA THR A 192 -14.74 3.63 2.33
C THR A 192 -13.43 3.90 1.61
N ILE A 193 -13.36 3.44 0.36
CA ILE A 193 -12.23 3.63 -0.55
C ILE A 193 -12.71 4.33 -1.83
N ASN A 194 -11.86 5.22 -2.36
CA ASN A 194 -12.00 5.82 -3.67
C ASN A 194 -10.61 5.93 -4.30
N VAL A 195 -10.27 4.95 -5.12
CA VAL A 195 -8.97 4.84 -5.78
C VAL A 195 -9.17 4.70 -7.28
N THR A 196 -8.33 5.38 -8.03
CA THR A 196 -8.23 5.28 -9.49
C THR A 196 -6.81 4.93 -9.87
N GLY A 197 -6.62 4.42 -11.06
CA GLY A 197 -5.28 4.09 -11.55
C GLY A 197 -5.29 3.43 -12.91
N THR A 198 -4.14 2.90 -13.28
CA THR A 198 -3.92 2.24 -14.56
C THR A 198 -3.32 0.86 -14.31
N ILE A 199 -3.74 -0.13 -15.10
CA ILE A 199 -3.17 -1.47 -15.12
C ILE A 199 -2.55 -1.75 -16.48
N VAL A 200 -1.32 -2.28 -16.48
CA VAL A 200 -0.55 -2.63 -17.66
C VAL A 200 -0.11 -4.09 -17.55
N PRO A 201 -0.74 -5.01 -18.27
CA PRO A 201 -0.29 -6.40 -18.33
C PRO A 201 0.98 -6.53 -19.19
N VAL A 202 2.03 -7.15 -18.67
CA VAL A 202 3.31 -7.34 -19.40
C VAL A 202 3.13 -8.28 -20.60
N SER A 203 2.24 -9.27 -20.52
CA SER A 203 1.93 -10.16 -21.64
C SER A 203 1.38 -9.46 -22.88
N MET A 204 0.74 -8.30 -22.70
CA MET A 204 0.26 -7.48 -23.82
C MET A 204 1.38 -6.70 -24.50
N VAL A 205 2.46 -6.37 -23.78
CA VAL A 205 3.65 -5.72 -24.35
C VAL A 205 4.34 -6.66 -25.35
N ASN A 206 4.49 -7.93 -25.00
CA ASN A 206 5.21 -8.90 -25.82
C ASN A 206 4.42 -9.44 -27.01
N SER A 207 3.09 -9.49 -26.93
CA SER A 207 2.25 -10.04 -28.02
C SER A 207 2.06 -9.09 -29.19
N LEU A 208 2.32 -7.81 -29.00
CA LEU A 208 2.13 -6.77 -30.03
C LEU A 208 3.33 -6.58 -30.93
N ILE A 209 4.53 -6.97 -30.50
CA ILE A 209 5.74 -6.84 -31.29
C ILE A 209 5.74 -7.80 -32.51
N GLY A 210 4.89 -8.83 -32.51
CA GLY A 210 4.94 -9.88 -33.53
C GLY A 210 3.82 -9.93 -34.57
N ASN A 211 2.63 -9.37 -34.35
CA ASN A 211 1.45 -9.79 -35.13
C ASN A 211 0.40 -8.74 -35.55
N LEU A 212 0.70 -7.44 -35.54
CA LEU A 212 -0.25 -6.43 -36.00
C LEU A 212 0.31 -5.60 -37.17
N PRO A 213 -0.01 -5.97 -38.41
CA PRO A 213 0.55 -5.29 -39.61
C PRO A 213 -0.08 -3.93 -39.94
N ILE A 214 -1.14 -3.49 -39.25
CA ILE A 214 -1.89 -2.29 -39.70
C ILE A 214 -2.11 -1.26 -38.57
N VAL A 215 -1.97 -1.64 -37.31
CA VAL A 215 -2.22 -0.73 -36.17
C VAL A 215 -0.92 -0.16 -35.59
N GLY A 216 0.23 -0.77 -35.90
CA GLY A 216 1.53 -0.40 -35.41
C GLY A 216 1.93 1.05 -35.74
N ASP A 217 1.73 1.47 -37.00
CA ASP A 217 2.17 2.81 -37.47
C ASP A 217 1.32 3.96 -36.91
N ILE A 218 0.07 3.71 -36.54
CA ILE A 218 -0.83 4.72 -35.99
C ILE A 218 -0.62 4.91 -34.50
N LEU A 219 -0.25 3.84 -33.79
CA LEU A 219 -0.10 3.85 -32.32
C LEU A 219 1.31 4.16 -31.84
N THR A 220 2.32 4.00 -32.69
CA THR A 220 3.72 4.16 -32.28
C THR A 220 4.31 5.52 -32.62
N ALA A 221 3.61 6.35 -33.40
CA ALA A 221 4.18 7.62 -33.88
C ALA A 221 5.67 7.50 -34.27
N GLY A 222 6.04 6.34 -34.84
CA GLY A 222 7.40 6.05 -35.31
C GLY A 222 8.39 5.51 -34.26
N SER A 223 7.99 5.19 -33.02
CA SER A 223 8.90 4.71 -31.97
C SER A 223 8.59 3.31 -31.39
N GLY A 224 7.79 2.50 -32.03
CA GLY A 224 7.71 1.04 -31.76
C GLY A 224 7.09 0.58 -30.43
N ASP A 225 6.70 1.45 -29.51
CA ASP A 225 6.40 1.12 -28.12
C ASP A 225 4.96 1.42 -27.71
N ALA A 226 3.99 1.03 -28.50
CA ALA A 226 2.57 1.14 -28.08
C ALA A 226 2.26 0.08 -27.00
N VAL A 227 1.82 0.51 -25.84
CA VAL A 227 1.44 -0.38 -24.77
C VAL A 227 -0.03 -0.21 -24.44
N PHE A 228 -0.75 -1.33 -24.43
CA PHE A 228 -2.14 -1.34 -24.01
C PHE A 228 -2.22 -1.29 -22.49
N ALA A 229 -2.99 -0.35 -22.02
CA ALA A 229 -3.29 -0.19 -20.62
C ALA A 229 -4.79 0.02 -20.46
N ALA A 230 -5.29 -0.27 -19.27
CA ALA A 230 -6.64 0.08 -18.91
C ALA A 230 -6.61 0.98 -17.67
N THR A 231 -7.48 1.96 -17.68
CA THR A 231 -7.77 2.72 -16.47
C THR A 231 -8.81 1.98 -15.64
N TYR A 232 -8.70 2.13 -14.33
CA TYR A 232 -9.66 1.52 -13.41
C TYR A 232 -10.06 2.47 -12.28
N SER A 233 -11.20 2.19 -11.67
CA SER A 233 -11.63 2.81 -10.41
C SER A 233 -12.15 1.75 -9.45
N VAL A 234 -11.85 1.94 -8.16
CA VAL A 234 -12.27 1.11 -7.03
C VAL A 234 -12.94 2.02 -6.01
N LYS A 235 -14.25 1.87 -5.79
CA LYS A 235 -15.03 2.79 -4.97
C LYS A 235 -16.01 2.08 -4.06
N GLY A 236 -16.35 2.72 -2.93
CA GLY A 236 -17.38 2.25 -1.99
C GLY A 236 -16.78 1.66 -0.73
N SER A 237 -17.44 0.67 -0.10
CA SER A 237 -16.94 0.04 1.12
C SER A 237 -15.57 -0.61 0.91
N ALA A 238 -14.61 -0.35 1.80
CA ALA A 238 -13.27 -0.92 1.72
C ALA A 238 -13.27 -2.46 1.78
N LYS A 239 -14.28 -3.05 2.43
CA LYS A 239 -14.42 -4.52 2.52
C LYS A 239 -14.95 -5.16 1.24
N ASN A 240 -15.82 -4.47 0.51
CA ASN A 240 -16.38 -4.97 -0.75
C ASN A 240 -16.62 -3.83 -1.76
N PRO A 241 -15.55 -3.27 -2.32
CA PRO A 241 -15.66 -2.14 -3.22
C PRO A 241 -16.18 -2.55 -4.60
N THR A 242 -16.82 -1.60 -5.27
CA THR A 242 -17.16 -1.70 -6.68
C THR A 242 -15.95 -1.37 -7.53
N THR A 243 -15.73 -2.17 -8.56
CA THR A 243 -14.60 -2.02 -9.48
C THR A 243 -15.12 -1.76 -10.89
N MET A 244 -14.60 -0.72 -11.53
CA MET A 244 -14.89 -0.40 -12.96
C MET A 244 -13.56 -0.36 -13.72
N VAL A 245 -13.56 -0.86 -14.95
CA VAL A 245 -12.39 -0.90 -15.85
C VAL A 245 -12.77 -0.34 -17.20
N ASN A 246 -11.92 0.54 -17.72
CA ASN A 246 -11.99 1.04 -19.08
C ASN A 246 -10.80 0.48 -19.88
N PRO A 247 -11.00 -0.49 -20.76
CA PRO A 247 -9.92 -1.18 -21.46
C PRO A 247 -9.31 -0.39 -22.63
N LEU A 248 -9.83 0.77 -22.99
CA LEU A 248 -9.43 1.53 -24.19
C LEU A 248 -8.43 2.66 -23.90
N ALA A 249 -7.77 2.65 -22.76
CA ALA A 249 -6.74 3.66 -22.48
C ALA A 249 -5.45 3.31 -23.25
N VAL A 250 -5.10 4.14 -24.23
CA VAL A 250 -3.79 4.12 -24.89
C VAL A 250 -2.86 5.04 -24.10
N LEU A 251 -1.75 4.51 -23.62
CA LEU A 251 -0.79 5.29 -22.84
C LEU A 251 0.37 5.78 -23.72
N ALA A 252 0.83 7.01 -23.43
CA ALA A 252 2.05 7.52 -24.03
C ALA A 252 3.28 6.72 -23.54
N PRO A 253 4.30 6.48 -24.38
CA PRO A 253 5.46 5.67 -24.04
C PRO A 253 6.21 6.11 -22.77
N GLY A 254 6.28 7.42 -22.49
CA GLY A 254 6.93 7.95 -21.30
C GLY A 254 6.29 7.54 -19.97
N PHE A 255 5.01 7.26 -19.94
CA PHE A 255 4.29 6.82 -18.74
C PHE A 255 4.69 5.40 -18.27
N LEU A 256 5.02 4.53 -19.22
CA LEU A 256 5.44 3.16 -18.93
C LEU A 256 6.84 3.11 -18.29
N ARG A 257 7.71 4.01 -18.73
CA ARG A 257 9.04 4.12 -18.16
C ARG A 257 8.98 4.42 -16.67
N GLN A 258 8.07 5.29 -16.24
CA GLN A 258 7.86 5.60 -14.83
C GLN A 258 7.31 4.43 -14.01
N ILE A 259 6.49 3.56 -14.61
CA ILE A 259 5.92 2.38 -13.90
C ILE A 259 6.96 1.28 -13.68
N PHE A 260 7.79 1.01 -14.69
CA PHE A 260 8.63 -0.20 -14.71
C PHE A 260 10.12 0.05 -14.48
N PHE A 261 10.62 1.27 -14.72
CA PHE A 261 12.07 1.52 -14.81
C PHE A 261 12.59 2.68 -13.95
N GLU A 262 11.77 3.45 -13.31
CA GLU A 262 12.10 4.47 -12.31
C GLU A 262 11.54 4.12 -10.92
#